data_81312714fe0ce96273b901def97333b1
#
_entry.id   81312714fe0ce96273b901def97333b1
#
_cell.length_a   1.000
_cell.length_b   1.000
_cell.length_c   1.000
_cell.angle_alpha   90.00
_cell.angle_beta   90.00
_cell.angle_gamma   90.00
#
_symmetry.space_group_name_H-M   'P 1'
#
loop_
_entity.id
_entity.type
_entity.pdbx_description
1 polymer ?
#
loop_
_entity_poly.entity_id
_entity_poly.type
_entity_poly.pdbx_seq_one_letter_code
_entity_poly.pdbx_strand_id
1 'polypeptide(L)'
;MTVESSTDASSTPPPLTWKTIDWPHVRQEVRRLQMRIAKATQAGHWRKVQALQWVLTHSRSAKLLAVHRVTTNRGAHTPGVDNVRWRTDRQKLQAAFNLKRHGYRPRPLRRVYIPKPNGKLRPLSIPTLHDRAMQALYALALAPIAETLADRNSYGFREGRCCADALEQCFKMLARKTSAPWVLEGDIRACFDEISHEWLLTHVPLDKAMLRAWLQAGYWEKDQLFPTSAGTPQGGLISPLLANLALDGMEQAVKAGTRAGDKVHFVRYADDFVVTGATRELLEQKVKPALTAFLHQRGLELSEQKTVITPIQTGFNFLGHTLRKYGDKLLITPAKSKVQILRDKIRRLIQAALGRTQAALLRQLNPLLRGWANYYRNGAAKATFGKLDYYVWRKLWRWISRRHPKKSSAWLKRKYFSAAGEQGVFSVRYHTQKGQSRVLALYQLASTTIERHLKVRGTANPYDPRYTPYFAQRHCFAWRIRGASRHTPRGAATPP
;
A
#
# COMPACT_ATOMS: atom_id res chain seq x y z
N MET A 1 -69.07 -16.07 25.73
CA MET A 1 -67.72 -15.63 26.05
C MET A 1 -66.77 -16.55 25.33
N THR A 2 -66.33 -16.19 24.15
CA THR A 2 -65.40 -16.95 23.32
C THR A 2 -64.03 -16.29 23.50
N VAL A 3 -63.10 -17.09 24.06
CA VAL A 3 -61.70 -16.68 24.26
C VAL A 3 -60.97 -16.93 22.93
N GLU A 4 -60.59 -15.83 22.22
CA GLU A 4 -59.69 -15.90 21.10
C GLU A 4 -58.25 -16.13 21.61
N SER A 5 -57.68 -17.28 21.31
CA SER A 5 -56.28 -17.62 21.54
C SER A 5 -55.44 -16.94 20.41
N SER A 6 -54.78 -15.86 20.74
CA SER A 6 -53.74 -15.26 19.88
C SER A 6 -52.56 -16.20 19.81
N THR A 7 -52.36 -16.86 18.68
CA THR A 7 -51.14 -17.59 18.34
C THR A 7 -50.03 -16.63 18.09
N ASP A 8 -49.10 -16.55 19.05
CA ASP A 8 -47.81 -15.91 18.89
C ASP A 8 -47.06 -16.55 17.72
N ALA A 9 -46.93 -15.87 16.62
CA ALA A 9 -46.12 -16.25 15.49
C ALA A 9 -44.64 -16.16 15.91
N SER A 10 -44.07 -17.30 16.23
CA SER A 10 -42.63 -17.50 16.40
C SER A 10 -41.89 -17.00 15.17
N SER A 11 -41.44 -15.74 15.19
CA SER A 11 -40.65 -15.15 14.13
C SER A 11 -39.25 -15.73 14.16
N THR A 12 -39.04 -16.82 13.43
CA THR A 12 -37.71 -17.32 13.13
C THR A 12 -36.88 -16.19 12.50
N PRO A 13 -35.72 -15.83 13.06
CA PRO A 13 -34.93 -14.75 12.49
C PRO A 13 -34.57 -15.07 11.04
N PRO A 14 -34.64 -14.09 10.12
CA PRO A 14 -34.40 -14.33 8.71
C PRO A 14 -33.00 -14.97 8.51
N PRO A 15 -32.88 -15.90 7.56
CA PRO A 15 -31.63 -16.61 7.34
C PRO A 15 -30.51 -15.62 7.01
N LEU A 16 -29.36 -15.81 7.67
CA LEU A 16 -28.20 -14.95 7.48
C LEU A 16 -27.76 -14.98 6.02
N THR A 17 -27.82 -13.83 5.36
CA THR A 17 -27.28 -13.65 4.01
C THR A 17 -26.06 -12.74 4.06
N TRP A 18 -25.18 -12.80 3.05
CA TRP A 18 -23.99 -11.94 2.97
C TRP A 18 -24.32 -10.44 2.98
N LYS A 19 -25.50 -10.08 2.47
CA LYS A 19 -26.01 -8.69 2.41
C LYS A 19 -26.54 -8.19 3.74
N THR A 20 -27.08 -9.08 4.60
CA THR A 20 -27.64 -8.73 5.90
C THR A 20 -26.60 -8.70 7.03
N ILE A 21 -25.32 -8.97 6.73
CA ILE A 21 -24.25 -8.91 7.72
C ILE A 21 -24.04 -7.44 8.16
N ASP A 22 -24.08 -7.22 9.47
CA ASP A 22 -23.66 -5.95 10.09
C ASP A 22 -22.13 -5.85 10.11
N TRP A 23 -21.57 -5.30 9.03
CA TRP A 23 -20.12 -5.11 8.87
C TRP A 23 -19.49 -4.17 9.89
N PRO A 24 -20.12 -3.07 10.34
CA PRO A 24 -19.67 -2.27 11.47
C PRO A 24 -19.45 -3.12 12.74
N HIS A 25 -20.44 -3.90 13.13
CA HIS A 25 -20.37 -4.79 14.29
C HIS A 25 -19.25 -5.84 14.15
N VAL A 26 -19.18 -6.53 13.02
CA VAL A 26 -18.12 -7.52 12.71
C VAL A 26 -16.72 -6.90 12.86
N ARG A 27 -16.51 -5.69 12.34
CA ARG A 27 -15.22 -4.99 12.47
C ARG A 27 -14.92 -4.62 13.91
N GLN A 28 -15.93 -4.19 14.67
CA GLN A 28 -15.77 -3.80 16.07
C GLN A 28 -15.36 -4.99 16.94
N GLU A 29 -15.99 -6.15 16.77
CA GLU A 29 -15.62 -7.37 17.50
C GLU A 29 -14.17 -7.79 17.22
N VAL A 30 -13.79 -7.85 15.94
CA VAL A 30 -12.40 -8.17 15.55
C VAL A 30 -11.45 -7.13 16.14
N ARG A 31 -11.78 -5.86 16.09
CA ARG A 31 -10.96 -4.77 16.63
C ARG A 31 -10.76 -4.89 18.13
N ARG A 32 -11.80 -5.24 18.90
CA ARG A 32 -11.69 -5.48 20.36
C ARG A 32 -10.67 -6.58 20.68
N LEU A 33 -10.69 -7.70 19.93
CA LEU A 33 -9.71 -8.77 20.09
C LEU A 33 -8.29 -8.32 19.72
N GLN A 34 -8.13 -7.60 18.62
CA GLN A 34 -6.85 -7.05 18.19
C GLN A 34 -6.24 -6.10 19.23
N MET A 35 -7.06 -5.25 19.85
CA MET A 35 -6.62 -4.34 20.91
C MET A 35 -6.15 -5.12 22.16
N ARG A 36 -6.85 -6.19 22.52
CA ARG A 36 -6.45 -7.08 23.63
C ARG A 36 -5.13 -7.81 23.31
N ILE A 37 -4.93 -8.25 22.06
CA ILE A 37 -3.67 -8.85 21.61
C ILE A 37 -2.53 -7.83 21.73
N ALA A 38 -2.70 -6.61 21.21
CA ALA A 38 -1.69 -5.56 21.30
C ALA A 38 -1.32 -5.24 22.76
N LYS A 39 -2.30 -5.08 23.65
CA LYS A 39 -2.08 -4.84 25.08
C LYS A 39 -1.32 -5.99 25.75
N ALA A 40 -1.68 -7.24 25.44
CA ALA A 40 -0.98 -8.41 25.98
C ALA A 40 0.47 -8.51 25.44
N THR A 41 0.69 -8.14 24.17
CA THR A 41 2.04 -8.09 23.56
C THR A 41 2.90 -7.03 24.22
N GLN A 42 2.37 -5.82 24.48
CA GLN A 42 3.08 -4.74 25.19
C GLN A 42 3.51 -5.15 26.60
N ALA A 43 2.67 -5.96 27.26
CA ALA A 43 2.95 -6.46 28.61
C ALA A 43 3.82 -7.74 28.61
N GLY A 44 4.24 -8.27 27.46
CA GLY A 44 5.03 -9.50 27.37
C GLY A 44 4.28 -10.79 27.74
N HIS A 45 2.95 -10.75 27.86
CA HIS A 45 2.11 -11.89 28.29
C HIS A 45 1.85 -12.87 27.13
N TRP A 46 2.88 -13.57 26.67
CA TRP A 46 2.83 -14.39 25.43
C TRP A 46 1.80 -15.53 25.46
N ARG A 47 1.58 -16.19 26.61
CA ARG A 47 0.50 -17.22 26.75
C ARG A 47 -0.87 -16.59 26.48
N LYS A 48 -1.12 -15.39 26.98
CA LYS A 48 -2.37 -14.64 26.72
C LYS A 48 -2.49 -14.20 25.26
N VAL A 49 -1.38 -13.82 24.63
CA VAL A 49 -1.34 -13.49 23.18
C VAL A 49 -1.77 -14.71 22.38
N GLN A 50 -1.21 -15.88 22.63
CA GLN A 50 -1.55 -17.13 21.93
C GLN A 50 -3.04 -17.51 22.11
N ALA A 51 -3.56 -17.43 23.34
CA ALA A 51 -4.98 -17.68 23.62
C ALA A 51 -5.90 -16.70 22.85
N LEU A 52 -5.56 -15.41 22.82
CA LEU A 52 -6.33 -14.41 22.09
C LEU A 52 -6.23 -14.58 20.57
N GLN A 53 -5.09 -15.00 20.02
CA GLN A 53 -4.95 -15.36 18.61
C GLN A 53 -5.86 -16.53 18.27
N TRP A 54 -5.91 -17.55 19.14
CA TRP A 54 -6.81 -18.69 18.97
C TRP A 54 -8.27 -18.26 18.95
N VAL A 55 -8.72 -17.47 19.94
CA VAL A 55 -10.09 -16.92 20.00
C VAL A 55 -10.42 -16.15 18.72
N LEU A 56 -9.50 -15.27 18.26
CA LEU A 56 -9.73 -14.48 17.07
C LEU A 56 -9.86 -15.35 15.82
N THR A 57 -8.96 -16.31 15.61
CA THR A 57 -8.97 -17.16 14.40
C THR A 57 -10.15 -18.13 14.37
N HIS A 58 -10.79 -18.40 15.51
CA HIS A 58 -12.00 -19.21 15.62
C HIS A 58 -13.29 -18.36 15.56
N SER A 59 -13.21 -17.04 15.76
CA SER A 59 -14.39 -16.19 15.80
C SER A 59 -15.07 -16.10 14.43
N ARG A 60 -16.42 -16.12 14.43
CA ARG A 60 -17.23 -15.97 13.23
C ARG A 60 -16.95 -14.63 12.54
N SER A 61 -16.86 -13.55 13.29
CA SER A 61 -16.61 -12.21 12.77
C SER A 61 -15.27 -12.09 12.06
N ALA A 62 -14.20 -12.70 12.58
CA ALA A 62 -12.90 -12.69 11.91
C ALA A 62 -12.91 -13.51 10.61
N LYS A 63 -13.59 -14.66 10.56
CA LYS A 63 -13.78 -15.47 9.35
C LYS A 63 -14.54 -14.72 8.27
N LEU A 64 -15.66 -14.07 8.63
CA LEU A 64 -16.41 -13.20 7.72
C LEU A 64 -15.55 -12.06 7.18
N LEU A 65 -14.81 -11.37 8.06
CA LEU A 65 -13.94 -10.27 7.66
C LEU A 65 -12.79 -10.71 6.75
N ALA A 66 -12.23 -11.90 6.98
CA ALA A 66 -11.20 -12.48 6.14
C ALA A 66 -11.71 -12.74 4.71
N VAL A 67 -12.89 -13.36 4.57
CA VAL A 67 -13.52 -13.58 3.26
C VAL A 67 -13.91 -12.25 2.59
N HIS A 68 -14.47 -11.31 3.36
CA HIS A 68 -14.77 -9.97 2.84
C HIS A 68 -13.52 -9.29 2.27
N ARG A 69 -12.39 -9.35 2.97
CA ARG A 69 -11.12 -8.75 2.53
C ARG A 69 -10.65 -9.30 1.18
N VAL A 70 -10.75 -10.61 0.95
CA VAL A 70 -10.26 -11.24 -0.29
C VAL A 70 -11.25 -11.12 -1.45
N THR A 71 -12.52 -10.87 -1.18
CA THR A 71 -13.58 -10.74 -2.21
C THR A 71 -13.85 -9.29 -2.62
N THR A 72 -13.34 -8.29 -1.89
CA THR A 72 -13.55 -6.86 -2.20
C THR A 72 -12.31 -6.17 -2.80
N ASN A 73 -11.18 -6.84 -2.89
CA ASN A 73 -9.96 -6.31 -3.48
C ASN A 73 -9.87 -6.63 -4.99
N ARG A 74 -8.94 -5.99 -5.70
CA ARG A 74 -8.70 -6.25 -7.15
C ARG A 74 -8.30 -7.69 -7.45
N GLY A 75 -7.66 -8.37 -6.50
CA GLY A 75 -7.26 -9.77 -6.62
C GLY A 75 -8.42 -10.76 -6.55
N ALA A 76 -9.65 -10.34 -6.19
CA ALA A 76 -10.83 -11.18 -6.12
C ALA A 76 -11.16 -11.89 -7.45
N HIS A 77 -10.78 -11.26 -8.57
CA HIS A 77 -11.01 -11.80 -9.91
C HIS A 77 -9.89 -12.72 -10.42
N THR A 78 -8.79 -12.85 -9.67
CA THR A 78 -7.63 -13.66 -10.05
C THR A 78 -7.64 -14.96 -9.25
N PRO A 79 -7.98 -16.12 -9.87
CA PRO A 79 -8.01 -17.41 -9.17
C PRO A 79 -6.59 -17.97 -8.96
N GLY A 80 -6.45 -18.90 -8.02
CA GLY A 80 -5.26 -19.74 -7.86
C GLY A 80 -5.21 -20.89 -8.88
N VAL A 81 -4.54 -21.99 -8.51
CA VAL A 81 -4.45 -23.21 -9.32
C VAL A 81 -5.79 -23.94 -9.48
N ASP A 82 -6.74 -23.69 -8.57
CA ASP A 82 -8.07 -24.30 -8.55
C ASP A 82 -9.09 -23.63 -9.46
N ASN A 83 -8.75 -22.50 -10.08
CA ASN A 83 -9.64 -21.67 -10.88
C ASN A 83 -10.95 -21.22 -10.17
N VAL A 84 -11.04 -21.39 -8.84
CA VAL A 84 -12.23 -21.06 -8.04
C VAL A 84 -12.33 -19.55 -7.83
N ARG A 85 -13.56 -19.02 -7.95
CA ARG A 85 -13.93 -17.63 -7.63
C ARG A 85 -15.22 -17.61 -6.83
N TRP A 86 -15.29 -16.79 -5.79
CA TRP A 86 -16.50 -16.61 -4.98
C TRP A 86 -17.30 -15.41 -5.49
N ARG A 87 -18.25 -15.67 -6.38
CA ARG A 87 -19.06 -14.62 -7.03
C ARG A 87 -20.36 -14.36 -6.30
N THR A 88 -21.02 -15.41 -5.78
CA THR A 88 -22.33 -15.32 -5.12
C THR A 88 -22.20 -15.13 -3.61
N ASP A 89 -23.21 -14.54 -2.99
CA ASP A 89 -23.25 -14.34 -1.54
C ASP A 89 -23.27 -15.66 -0.78
N ARG A 90 -23.93 -16.70 -1.32
CA ARG A 90 -23.92 -18.06 -0.78
C ARG A 90 -22.50 -18.64 -0.75
N GLN A 91 -21.74 -18.51 -1.84
CA GLN A 91 -20.34 -18.98 -1.90
C GLN A 91 -19.46 -18.29 -0.87
N LYS A 92 -19.62 -16.96 -0.66
CA LYS A 92 -18.84 -16.21 0.33
C LYS A 92 -19.16 -16.64 1.76
N LEU A 93 -20.45 -16.85 2.09
CA LEU A 93 -20.86 -17.36 3.39
C LEU A 93 -20.30 -18.76 3.65
N GLN A 94 -20.48 -19.67 2.69
CA GLN A 94 -19.95 -21.03 2.78
C GLN A 94 -18.43 -21.04 2.96
N ALA A 95 -17.72 -20.17 2.24
CA ALA A 95 -16.28 -19.99 2.38
C ALA A 95 -15.90 -19.56 3.80
N ALA A 96 -16.63 -18.62 4.42
CA ALA A 96 -16.36 -18.17 5.78
C ALA A 96 -16.56 -19.30 6.81
N PHE A 97 -17.59 -20.11 6.67
CA PHE A 97 -17.81 -21.27 7.55
C PHE A 97 -16.76 -22.37 7.35
N ASN A 98 -16.22 -22.50 6.15
CA ASN A 98 -15.21 -23.50 5.81
C ASN A 98 -13.77 -23.07 6.19
N LEU A 99 -13.55 -21.87 6.72
CA LEU A 99 -12.24 -21.49 7.27
C LEU A 99 -12.02 -22.21 8.59
N LYS A 100 -11.46 -23.42 8.52
CA LYS A 100 -11.14 -24.29 9.67
C LYS A 100 -9.66 -24.63 9.64
N ARG A 101 -9.02 -24.66 10.85
CA ARG A 101 -7.62 -25.06 10.99
C ARG A 101 -7.45 -26.57 10.81
N HIS A 102 -8.37 -27.34 11.41
CA HIS A 102 -8.32 -28.81 11.33
C HIS A 102 -8.53 -29.28 9.88
N GLY A 103 -7.67 -30.18 9.42
CA GLY A 103 -7.71 -30.71 8.05
C GLY A 103 -7.29 -29.72 6.95
N TYR A 104 -6.89 -28.49 7.29
CA TYR A 104 -6.45 -27.53 6.30
C TYR A 104 -5.07 -27.90 5.75
N ARG A 105 -4.99 -27.95 4.41
CA ARG A 105 -3.76 -28.08 3.64
C ARG A 105 -3.77 -27.03 2.52
N PRO A 106 -2.80 -26.11 2.48
CA PRO A 106 -2.72 -25.13 1.39
C PRO A 106 -2.44 -25.83 0.06
N ARG A 107 -2.98 -25.30 -1.01
CA ARG A 107 -2.66 -25.76 -2.36
C ARG A 107 -1.39 -25.06 -2.87
N PRO A 108 -0.68 -25.67 -3.83
CA PRO A 108 0.43 -25.01 -4.50
C PRO A 108 0.01 -23.67 -5.10
N LEU A 109 0.95 -22.74 -5.14
CA LEU A 109 0.71 -21.39 -5.66
C LEU A 109 0.77 -21.37 -7.18
N ARG A 110 -0.09 -20.62 -7.85
CA ARG A 110 -0.01 -20.43 -9.29
C ARG A 110 1.05 -19.38 -9.64
N ARG A 111 2.12 -19.79 -10.32
CA ARG A 111 3.18 -18.89 -10.78
C ARG A 111 2.73 -18.10 -12.00
N VAL A 112 2.95 -16.79 -11.97
CA VAL A 112 2.77 -15.89 -13.10
C VAL A 112 3.88 -14.85 -13.12
N TYR A 113 4.21 -14.31 -14.30
CA TYR A 113 5.28 -13.34 -14.45
C TYR A 113 4.73 -11.98 -14.87
N ILE A 114 5.17 -10.93 -14.19
CA ILE A 114 4.81 -9.54 -14.51
C ILE A 114 6.06 -8.80 -14.99
N PRO A 115 6.02 -8.12 -16.16
CA PRO A 115 7.16 -7.36 -16.66
C PRO A 115 7.48 -6.17 -15.76
N LYS A 116 8.75 -6.03 -15.36
CA LYS A 116 9.28 -4.85 -14.69
C LYS A 116 9.63 -3.76 -15.73
N PRO A 117 9.71 -2.47 -15.32
CA PRO A 117 10.08 -1.37 -16.22
C PRO A 117 11.46 -1.53 -16.90
N ASN A 118 12.34 -2.32 -16.33
CA ASN A 118 13.68 -2.63 -16.86
C ASN A 118 13.71 -3.87 -17.78
N GLY A 119 12.55 -4.39 -18.20
CA GLY A 119 12.44 -5.58 -19.05
C GLY A 119 12.56 -6.92 -18.32
N LYS A 120 13.05 -6.96 -17.08
CA LYS A 120 13.11 -8.20 -16.28
C LYS A 120 11.69 -8.60 -15.84
N LEU A 121 11.46 -9.89 -15.65
CA LEU A 121 10.21 -10.42 -15.14
C LEU A 121 10.22 -10.47 -13.60
N ARG A 122 9.06 -10.20 -12.99
CA ARG A 122 8.82 -10.42 -11.56
C ARG A 122 7.94 -11.65 -11.41
N PRO A 123 8.40 -12.72 -10.75
CA PRO A 123 7.53 -13.85 -10.44
C PRO A 123 6.52 -13.44 -9.37
N LEU A 124 5.24 -13.79 -9.60
CA LEU A 124 4.19 -13.72 -8.60
C LEU A 124 3.65 -15.13 -8.37
N SER A 125 3.44 -15.48 -7.11
CA SER A 125 2.89 -16.76 -6.69
C SER A 125 1.52 -16.52 -6.09
N ILE A 126 0.46 -16.91 -6.82
CA ILE A 126 -0.93 -16.59 -6.49
C ILE A 126 -1.57 -17.76 -5.75
N PRO A 127 -1.88 -17.61 -4.44
CA PRO A 127 -2.61 -18.63 -3.67
C PRO A 127 -4.06 -18.75 -4.13
N THR A 128 -4.74 -19.84 -3.82
CA THR A 128 -6.19 -19.98 -4.00
C THR A 128 -6.95 -18.93 -3.20
N LEU A 129 -8.23 -18.70 -3.51
CA LEU A 129 -9.04 -17.77 -2.68
C LEU A 129 -9.19 -18.27 -1.26
N HIS A 130 -9.27 -19.59 -1.07
CA HIS A 130 -9.35 -20.21 0.26
C HIS A 130 -8.07 -19.96 1.06
N ASP A 131 -6.91 -20.21 0.46
CA ASP A 131 -5.61 -19.96 1.12
C ASP A 131 -5.42 -18.48 1.44
N ARG A 132 -5.81 -17.57 0.53
CA ARG A 132 -5.79 -16.12 0.80
C ARG A 132 -6.70 -15.74 1.96
N ALA A 133 -7.88 -16.34 2.09
CA ALA A 133 -8.79 -16.09 3.20
C ALA A 133 -8.25 -16.64 4.52
N MET A 134 -7.62 -17.83 4.51
CA MET A 134 -6.91 -18.38 5.67
C MET A 134 -5.74 -17.47 6.08
N GLN A 135 -4.91 -17.03 5.14
CA GLN A 135 -3.84 -16.06 5.41
C GLN A 135 -4.40 -14.73 5.94
N ALA A 136 -5.53 -14.25 5.39
CA ALA A 136 -6.18 -13.02 5.89
C ALA A 136 -6.66 -13.17 7.33
N LEU A 137 -7.23 -14.32 7.69
CA LEU A 137 -7.70 -14.63 9.04
C LEU A 137 -6.55 -14.59 10.05
N TYR A 138 -5.45 -15.28 9.75
CA TYR A 138 -4.27 -15.29 10.61
C TYR A 138 -3.52 -13.96 10.63
N ALA A 139 -3.53 -13.22 9.53
CA ALA A 139 -2.98 -11.87 9.49
C ALA A 139 -3.74 -10.90 10.41
N LEU A 140 -5.06 -11.06 10.62
CA LEU A 140 -5.81 -10.27 11.61
C LEU A 140 -5.29 -10.49 13.04
N ALA A 141 -4.84 -11.72 13.36
CA ALA A 141 -4.30 -12.07 14.67
C ALA A 141 -2.82 -11.67 14.84
N LEU A 142 -2.04 -11.67 13.76
CA LEU A 142 -0.60 -11.34 13.78
C LEU A 142 -0.33 -9.84 13.69
N ALA A 143 -1.16 -9.09 12.98
CA ALA A 143 -0.95 -7.66 12.73
C ALA A 143 -0.81 -6.79 14.02
N PRO A 144 -1.61 -6.97 15.09
CA PRO A 144 -1.43 -6.20 16.31
C PRO A 144 -0.10 -6.49 17.02
N ILE A 145 0.43 -7.70 16.90
CA ILE A 145 1.74 -8.08 17.45
C ILE A 145 2.85 -7.39 16.66
N ALA A 146 2.83 -7.57 15.34
CA ALA A 146 3.82 -6.97 14.45
C ALA A 146 3.87 -5.45 14.58
N GLU A 147 2.70 -4.78 14.68
CA GLU A 147 2.67 -3.31 14.86
C GLU A 147 3.21 -2.87 16.23
N THR A 148 3.02 -3.69 17.28
CA THR A 148 3.52 -3.40 18.62
C THR A 148 5.03 -3.53 18.71
N LEU A 149 5.63 -4.49 18.01
CA LEU A 149 7.07 -4.77 18.04
C LEU A 149 7.86 -4.00 16.97
N ALA A 150 7.18 -3.42 15.99
CA ALA A 150 7.81 -2.82 14.82
C ALA A 150 8.71 -1.63 15.14
N ASP A 151 9.78 -1.50 14.36
CA ASP A 151 10.65 -0.33 14.36
C ASP A 151 9.85 0.96 14.14
N ARG A 152 10.19 2.02 14.90
CA ARG A 152 9.46 3.30 14.90
C ARG A 152 9.48 4.00 13.53
N ASN A 153 10.57 3.86 12.80
CA ASN A 153 10.79 4.48 11.49
C ASN A 153 10.64 3.50 10.32
N SER A 154 9.89 2.41 10.50
CA SER A 154 9.42 1.51 9.47
C SER A 154 7.99 1.87 9.05
N TYR A 155 7.72 1.98 7.73
CA TYR A 155 6.46 2.55 7.21
C TYR A 155 5.73 1.66 6.21
N GLY A 156 6.45 0.80 5.48
CA GLY A 156 5.86 -0.05 4.44
C GLY A 156 4.94 -1.14 5.00
N PHE A 157 3.81 -1.40 4.35
CA PHE A 157 2.84 -2.45 4.70
C PHE A 157 2.24 -2.37 6.11
N ARG A 158 2.32 -1.24 6.77
CA ARG A 158 1.80 -1.00 8.13
C ARG A 158 0.53 -0.16 8.09
N GLU A 159 -0.43 -0.49 8.96
CA GLU A 159 -1.70 0.23 9.07
C GLU A 159 -1.49 1.67 9.53
N GLY A 160 -2.18 2.62 8.88
CA GLY A 160 -2.10 4.04 9.21
C GLY A 160 -0.79 4.74 8.81
N ARG A 161 0.11 4.08 8.07
CA ARG A 161 1.38 4.61 7.57
C ARG A 161 1.40 4.66 6.04
N CYS A 162 2.19 5.56 5.47
CA CYS A 162 2.29 5.73 4.02
C CYS A 162 3.68 6.23 3.59
N CYS A 163 3.92 6.27 2.27
CA CYS A 163 5.18 6.76 1.70
C CYS A 163 5.51 8.20 2.14
N ALA A 164 4.50 9.06 2.29
CA ALA A 164 4.71 10.45 2.72
C ALA A 164 5.23 10.53 4.16
N ASP A 165 4.90 9.57 5.04
CA ASP A 165 5.48 9.50 6.40
C ASP A 165 6.97 9.22 6.36
N ALA A 166 7.42 8.29 5.51
CA ALA A 166 8.83 7.98 5.34
C ALA A 166 9.62 9.17 4.78
N LEU A 167 9.07 9.85 3.76
CA LEU A 167 9.68 11.03 3.16
C LEU A 167 9.75 12.21 4.14
N GLU A 168 8.70 12.45 4.93
CA GLU A 168 8.73 13.49 5.97
C GLU A 168 9.72 13.14 7.09
N GLN A 169 9.91 11.84 7.41
CA GLN A 169 10.97 11.44 8.32
C GLN A 169 12.35 11.73 7.72
N CYS A 170 12.59 11.43 6.45
CA CYS A 170 13.83 11.81 5.76
C CYS A 170 14.04 13.33 5.79
N PHE A 171 12.98 14.12 5.57
CA PHE A 171 13.05 15.56 5.67
C PHE A 171 13.49 16.01 7.07
N LYS A 172 12.89 15.49 8.13
CA LYS A 172 13.24 15.83 9.52
C LYS A 172 14.68 15.50 9.86
N MET A 173 15.24 14.43 9.31
CA MET A 173 16.62 14.00 9.56
C MET A 173 17.65 14.83 8.82
N LEU A 174 17.33 15.30 7.60
CA LEU A 174 18.31 15.85 6.65
C LEU A 174 18.17 17.38 6.43
N ALA A 175 17.08 18.02 6.86
CA ALA A 175 16.82 19.43 6.53
C ALA A 175 17.67 20.43 7.26
N ARG A 176 18.16 20.13 8.49
CA ARG A 176 18.95 21.07 9.30
C ARG A 176 20.36 21.24 8.74
N LYS A 177 21.00 22.42 8.96
CA LYS A 177 22.40 22.67 8.62
C LYS A 177 23.34 21.61 9.22
N THR A 178 23.11 21.28 10.48
CA THR A 178 23.90 20.30 11.25
C THR A 178 23.53 18.84 10.99
N SER A 179 22.64 18.56 10.02
CA SER A 179 22.27 17.18 9.67
C SER A 179 23.46 16.42 9.10
N ALA A 180 23.33 15.09 9.12
CA ALA A 180 24.32 14.19 8.52
C ALA A 180 24.55 14.51 7.05
N PRO A 181 25.81 14.61 6.58
CA PRO A 181 26.13 14.89 5.19
C PRO A 181 26.12 13.63 4.29
N TRP A 182 26.17 12.45 4.86
CA TRP A 182 26.22 11.19 4.14
C TRP A 182 24.99 10.35 4.32
N VAL A 183 24.60 9.64 3.26
CA VAL A 183 23.42 8.79 3.20
C VAL A 183 23.77 7.46 2.56
N LEU A 184 23.44 6.37 3.20
CA LEU A 184 23.43 5.02 2.64
C LEU A 184 22.02 4.72 2.15
N GLU A 185 21.85 4.54 0.85
CA GLU A 185 20.67 3.92 0.24
C GLU A 185 20.87 2.41 0.24
N GLY A 186 19.94 1.65 0.77
CA GLY A 186 20.03 0.20 0.81
C GLY A 186 18.80 -0.48 0.22
N ASP A 187 19.05 -1.58 -0.49
CA ASP A 187 18.06 -2.50 -1.05
C ASP A 187 18.43 -3.93 -0.66
N ILE A 188 17.46 -4.74 -0.29
CA ILE A 188 17.68 -6.14 0.07
C ILE A 188 17.49 -7.01 -1.17
N ARG A 189 18.48 -7.86 -1.47
CA ARG A 189 18.39 -8.77 -2.61
C ARG A 189 17.25 -9.75 -2.41
N ALA A 190 16.35 -9.85 -3.39
CA ALA A 190 15.25 -10.81 -3.44
C ALA A 190 14.51 -11.03 -2.10
N CYS A 191 14.31 -9.98 -1.30
CA CYS A 191 13.87 -10.03 0.10
C CYS A 191 12.73 -11.03 0.35
N PHE A 192 11.67 -11.00 -0.47
CA PHE A 192 10.54 -11.92 -0.31
C PHE A 192 10.87 -13.37 -0.68
N ASP A 193 11.87 -13.61 -1.50
CA ASP A 193 12.17 -14.91 -2.06
C ASP A 193 13.26 -15.66 -1.26
N GLU A 194 14.00 -14.95 -0.38
CA GLU A 194 15.18 -15.50 0.31
C GLU A 194 15.05 -15.55 1.85
N ILE A 195 14.00 -15.00 2.48
CA ILE A 195 13.83 -15.07 3.94
C ILE A 195 13.88 -16.53 4.43
N SER A 196 14.75 -16.84 5.40
CA SER A 196 14.87 -18.17 6.00
C SER A 196 13.55 -18.67 6.57
N HIS A 197 13.10 -19.85 6.15
CA HIS A 197 11.94 -20.53 6.72
C HIS A 197 12.15 -20.89 8.20
N GLU A 198 13.36 -21.33 8.55
CA GLU A 198 13.71 -21.67 9.91
C GLU A 198 13.62 -20.45 10.83
N TRP A 199 14.16 -19.31 10.38
CA TRP A 199 14.06 -18.07 11.13
C TRP A 199 12.59 -17.66 11.35
N LEU A 200 11.77 -17.71 10.30
CA LEU A 200 10.35 -17.39 10.40
C LEU A 200 9.61 -18.34 11.35
N LEU A 201 9.88 -19.62 11.27
CA LEU A 201 9.27 -20.64 12.14
C LEU A 201 9.67 -20.48 13.61
N THR A 202 10.87 -20.02 13.88
CA THR A 202 11.36 -19.76 15.24
C THR A 202 10.78 -18.46 15.83
N HIS A 203 10.85 -17.35 15.07
CA HIS A 203 10.64 -16.01 15.62
C HIS A 203 9.23 -15.45 15.42
N VAL A 204 8.48 -15.89 14.39
CA VAL A 204 7.13 -15.35 14.16
C VAL A 204 6.14 -15.91 15.17
N PRO A 205 5.48 -15.12 16.00
CA PRO A 205 4.53 -15.56 17.02
C PRO A 205 3.16 -15.92 16.41
N LEU A 206 3.12 -17.03 15.67
CA LEU A 206 1.95 -17.56 14.99
C LEU A 206 1.89 -19.07 15.12
N ASP A 207 0.73 -19.70 14.86
CA ASP A 207 0.59 -21.16 14.74
C ASP A 207 1.65 -21.73 13.79
N LYS A 208 2.59 -22.49 14.33
CA LYS A 208 3.76 -22.98 13.58
C LYS A 208 3.38 -23.99 12.49
N ALA A 209 2.32 -24.78 12.71
CA ALA A 209 1.84 -25.74 11.71
C ALA A 209 1.26 -25.02 10.50
N MET A 210 0.45 -23.98 10.74
CA MET A 210 -0.12 -23.16 9.68
C MET A 210 0.96 -22.39 8.91
N LEU A 211 1.91 -21.78 9.63
CA LEU A 211 3.00 -21.04 9.01
C LEU A 211 3.86 -21.97 8.13
N ARG A 212 4.27 -23.13 8.67
CA ARG A 212 5.05 -24.14 7.91
C ARG A 212 4.32 -24.58 6.65
N ALA A 213 3.02 -24.87 6.76
CA ALA A 213 2.22 -25.30 5.62
C ALA A 213 2.21 -24.25 4.49
N TRP A 214 2.08 -22.96 4.81
CA TRP A 214 2.13 -21.90 3.77
C TRP A 214 3.52 -21.70 3.17
N LEU A 215 4.57 -21.77 3.98
CA LEU A 215 5.95 -21.63 3.51
C LEU A 215 6.35 -22.77 2.58
N GLN A 216 5.87 -23.97 2.84
CA GLN A 216 6.20 -25.20 2.11
C GLN A 216 5.17 -25.56 1.02
N ALA A 217 4.19 -24.70 0.73
CA ALA A 217 3.10 -25.02 -0.21
C ALA A 217 3.57 -25.28 -1.65
N GLY A 218 4.79 -24.85 -2.02
CA GLY A 218 5.31 -24.95 -3.37
C GLY A 218 4.55 -24.07 -4.38
N TYR A 219 4.98 -24.12 -5.63
CA TYR A 219 4.29 -23.42 -6.71
C TYR A 219 4.23 -24.25 -7.98
N TRP A 220 3.15 -24.05 -8.73
CA TRP A 220 2.86 -24.72 -9.97
C TRP A 220 3.26 -23.82 -11.15
N GLU A 221 4.14 -24.32 -12.00
CA GLU A 221 4.63 -23.63 -13.18
C GLU A 221 4.85 -24.63 -14.32
N LYS A 222 4.36 -24.32 -15.50
CA LYS A 222 4.52 -25.17 -16.71
C LYS A 222 4.18 -26.65 -16.45
N ASP A 223 3.06 -26.88 -15.77
CA ASP A 223 2.54 -28.20 -15.41
C ASP A 223 3.46 -29.04 -14.49
N GLN A 224 4.37 -28.38 -13.77
CA GLN A 224 5.26 -28.99 -12.78
C GLN A 224 5.12 -28.30 -11.43
N LEU A 225 5.25 -29.09 -10.36
CA LEU A 225 5.28 -28.62 -8.98
C LEU A 225 6.72 -28.39 -8.54
N PHE A 226 7.02 -27.17 -8.11
CA PHE A 226 8.31 -26.80 -7.55
C PHE A 226 8.19 -26.58 -6.04
N PRO A 227 9.08 -27.18 -5.23
CA PRO A 227 9.12 -26.93 -3.80
C PRO A 227 9.61 -25.52 -3.49
N THR A 228 9.31 -25.02 -2.28
CA THR A 228 9.85 -23.77 -1.74
C THR A 228 10.67 -24.09 -0.49
N SER A 229 11.98 -23.74 -0.53
CA SER A 229 12.92 -23.95 0.59
C SER A 229 13.19 -22.67 1.38
N ALA A 230 12.92 -21.51 0.79
CA ALA A 230 13.11 -20.20 1.40
C ALA A 230 12.04 -19.22 0.92
N GLY A 231 11.97 -18.09 1.57
CA GLY A 231 11.12 -16.96 1.18
C GLY A 231 9.68 -17.07 1.60
N THR A 232 8.95 -16.00 1.29
CA THR A 232 7.50 -15.92 1.44
C THR A 232 6.89 -15.61 0.08
N PRO A 233 5.77 -16.24 -0.32
CA PRO A 233 5.27 -16.11 -1.69
C PRO A 233 4.93 -14.65 -2.03
N GLN A 234 5.53 -14.10 -3.10
CA GLN A 234 5.13 -12.80 -3.64
C GLN A 234 3.72 -12.89 -4.22
N GLY A 235 2.73 -12.37 -3.47
CA GLY A 235 1.31 -12.46 -3.77
C GLY A 235 0.49 -13.11 -2.66
N GLY A 236 1.12 -13.69 -1.65
CA GLY A 236 0.49 -14.11 -0.40
C GLY A 236 0.02 -12.90 0.40
N LEU A 237 -1.14 -13.00 1.04
CA LEU A 237 -1.71 -11.87 1.79
C LEU A 237 -0.98 -11.61 3.11
N ILE A 238 -0.38 -12.65 3.71
CA ILE A 238 0.37 -12.55 4.96
C ILE A 238 1.85 -12.21 4.73
N SER A 239 2.39 -12.42 3.53
CA SER A 239 3.81 -12.28 3.21
C SER A 239 4.40 -10.90 3.52
N PRO A 240 3.71 -9.76 3.26
CA PRO A 240 4.23 -8.44 3.64
C PRO A 240 4.39 -8.27 5.16
N LEU A 241 3.53 -8.93 5.94
CA LEU A 241 3.60 -8.89 7.40
C LEU A 241 4.77 -9.74 7.93
N LEU A 242 4.99 -10.93 7.33
CA LEU A 242 6.13 -11.78 7.65
C LEU A 242 7.46 -11.10 7.29
N ALA A 243 7.54 -10.46 6.12
CA ALA A 243 8.72 -9.70 5.72
C ALA A 243 9.00 -8.53 6.68
N ASN A 244 7.98 -7.79 7.12
CA ASN A 244 8.18 -6.74 8.13
C ASN A 244 8.73 -7.30 9.44
N LEU A 245 8.16 -8.41 9.97
CA LEU A 245 8.66 -9.06 11.19
C LEU A 245 10.12 -9.53 11.05
N ALA A 246 10.50 -10.04 9.87
CA ALA A 246 11.90 -10.41 9.61
C ALA A 246 12.84 -9.21 9.59
N LEU A 247 12.37 -8.06 9.16
CA LEU A 247 13.18 -6.84 9.04
C LEU A 247 13.07 -5.88 10.24
N ASP A 248 12.15 -6.11 11.17
CA ASP A 248 12.06 -5.32 12.39
C ASP A 248 13.26 -5.64 13.32
N GLY A 249 13.81 -4.60 13.94
CA GLY A 249 15.08 -4.62 14.66
C GLY A 249 16.27 -4.08 13.86
N MET A 250 16.15 -3.84 12.54
CA MET A 250 17.19 -3.21 11.74
C MET A 250 17.61 -1.85 12.28
N GLU A 251 16.65 -1.03 12.71
CA GLU A 251 16.94 0.29 13.31
C GLU A 251 17.80 0.15 14.58
N GLN A 252 17.52 -0.83 15.40
CA GLN A 252 18.27 -1.10 16.62
C GLN A 252 19.67 -1.64 16.30
N ALA A 253 19.79 -2.59 15.37
CA ALA A 253 21.08 -3.15 14.95
C ALA A 253 22.02 -2.07 14.42
N VAL A 254 21.53 -1.14 13.59
CA VAL A 254 22.30 -0.02 13.05
C VAL A 254 22.74 0.96 14.17
N LYS A 255 21.93 1.15 15.19
CA LYS A 255 22.23 2.10 16.30
C LYS A 255 23.09 1.50 17.41
N ALA A 256 23.18 0.19 17.52
CA ALA A 256 23.85 -0.48 18.65
C ALA A 256 25.33 -0.12 18.83
N GLY A 257 26.04 0.21 17.77
CA GLY A 257 27.46 0.61 17.84
C GLY A 257 27.71 2.09 17.59
N THR A 258 26.66 2.96 17.67
CA THR A 258 26.77 4.38 17.28
C THR A 258 26.46 5.32 18.43
N ARG A 259 27.08 6.53 18.39
CA ARG A 259 26.88 7.62 19.35
C ARG A 259 25.98 8.71 18.76
N ALA A 260 25.47 9.60 19.59
CA ALA A 260 24.65 10.74 19.14
C ALA A 260 25.38 11.62 18.10
N GLY A 261 26.69 11.83 18.26
CA GLY A 261 27.53 12.59 17.32
C GLY A 261 27.68 11.96 15.94
N ASP A 262 27.46 10.65 15.81
CA ASP A 262 27.54 9.90 14.55
C ASP A 262 26.36 10.21 13.62
N LYS A 263 25.32 10.89 14.11
CA LYS A 263 24.12 11.32 13.35
C LYS A 263 23.47 10.19 12.57
N VAL A 264 23.47 8.99 13.13
CA VAL A 264 22.90 7.80 12.52
C VAL A 264 21.41 7.76 12.76
N HIS A 265 20.66 7.85 11.66
CA HIS A 265 19.20 7.70 11.65
C HIS A 265 18.82 6.69 10.59
N PHE A 266 17.73 5.97 10.85
CA PHE A 266 17.23 4.89 9.99
C PHE A 266 15.80 5.17 9.56
N VAL A 267 15.48 4.92 8.28
CA VAL A 267 14.12 4.96 7.72
C VAL A 267 13.94 3.78 6.78
N ARG A 268 12.88 3.00 6.98
CA ARG A 268 12.58 1.83 6.14
C ARG A 268 11.16 1.91 5.56
N TYR A 269 11.03 1.51 4.31
CA TYR A 269 9.74 1.28 3.66
C TYR A 269 9.76 -0.08 2.95
N ALA A 270 9.26 -1.11 3.62
CA ALA A 270 9.39 -2.52 3.19
C ALA A 270 10.88 -2.94 3.10
N ASP A 271 11.34 -3.32 1.92
CA ASP A 271 12.72 -3.69 1.58
C ASP A 271 13.64 -2.49 1.25
N ASP A 272 13.08 -1.34 0.87
CA ASP A 272 13.83 -0.09 0.64
C ASP A 272 14.14 0.60 1.99
N PHE A 273 15.38 0.99 2.23
CA PHE A 273 15.75 1.74 3.43
C PHE A 273 16.85 2.76 3.19
N VAL A 274 16.95 3.71 4.13
CA VAL A 274 17.93 4.80 4.11
C VAL A 274 18.54 4.94 5.50
N VAL A 275 19.86 5.06 5.56
CA VAL A 275 20.61 5.35 6.80
C VAL A 275 21.45 6.60 6.59
N THR A 276 21.42 7.52 7.57
CA THR A 276 22.29 8.71 7.55
C THR A 276 23.52 8.49 8.41
N GLY A 277 24.61 9.22 8.17
CA GLY A 277 25.83 9.17 8.95
C GLY A 277 26.66 10.44 8.85
N ALA A 278 27.46 10.72 9.90
CA ALA A 278 28.35 11.88 9.97
C ALA A 278 29.48 11.78 8.97
N THR A 279 29.99 10.58 8.69
CA THR A 279 31.07 10.33 7.72
C THR A 279 30.74 9.15 6.82
N ARG A 280 31.44 9.06 5.69
CA ARG A 280 31.33 7.92 4.77
C ARG A 280 31.87 6.64 5.41
N GLU A 281 33.00 6.74 6.05
CA GLU A 281 33.73 5.64 6.71
C GLU A 281 32.87 5.01 7.82
N LEU A 282 32.14 5.81 8.59
CA LEU A 282 31.18 5.32 9.57
C LEU A 282 30.10 4.42 8.93
N LEU A 283 29.55 4.87 7.81
CA LEU A 283 28.52 4.10 7.10
C LEU A 283 29.10 2.82 6.48
N GLU A 284 30.34 2.87 5.98
CA GLU A 284 30.98 1.76 5.30
C GLU A 284 31.53 0.71 6.30
N GLN A 285 32.17 1.16 7.38
CA GLN A 285 32.90 0.28 8.31
C GLN A 285 32.09 -0.18 9.52
N LYS A 286 31.02 0.56 9.92
CA LYS A 286 30.19 0.19 11.06
C LYS A 286 28.76 -0.15 10.68
N VAL A 287 28.08 0.74 9.93
CA VAL A 287 26.67 0.59 9.62
C VAL A 287 26.41 -0.55 8.64
N LYS A 288 27.15 -0.59 7.53
CA LYS A 288 26.98 -1.63 6.50
C LYS A 288 27.29 -3.03 7.04
N PRO A 289 28.37 -3.29 7.79
CA PRO A 289 28.61 -4.59 8.42
C PRO A 289 27.51 -5.00 9.42
N ALA A 290 27.02 -4.06 10.25
CA ALA A 290 25.93 -4.34 11.19
C ALA A 290 24.63 -4.76 10.47
N LEU A 291 24.30 -4.09 9.36
CA LEU A 291 23.17 -4.48 8.50
C LEU A 291 23.39 -5.85 7.85
N THR A 292 24.59 -6.12 7.35
CA THR A 292 24.95 -7.41 6.73
C THR A 292 24.80 -8.55 7.74
N ALA A 293 25.34 -8.40 8.95
CA ALA A 293 25.22 -9.40 10.00
C ALA A 293 23.75 -9.62 10.42
N PHE A 294 22.96 -8.54 10.54
CA PHE A 294 21.54 -8.63 10.86
C PHE A 294 20.76 -9.39 9.79
N LEU A 295 21.01 -9.11 8.51
CA LEU A 295 20.31 -9.74 7.38
C LEU A 295 20.72 -11.20 7.21
N HIS A 296 22.01 -11.51 7.37
CA HIS A 296 22.55 -12.86 7.24
C HIS A 296 21.86 -13.85 8.20
N GLN A 297 21.60 -13.46 9.46
CA GLN A 297 20.85 -14.29 10.42
C GLN A 297 19.46 -14.68 9.92
N ARG A 298 18.92 -13.97 8.93
CA ARG A 298 17.58 -14.15 8.35
C ARG A 298 17.60 -14.75 6.95
N GLY A 299 18.80 -15.19 6.51
CA GLY A 299 19.01 -15.71 5.14
C GLY A 299 18.96 -14.63 4.07
N LEU A 300 19.14 -13.36 4.44
CA LEU A 300 19.03 -12.21 3.55
C LEU A 300 20.40 -11.55 3.31
N GLU A 301 20.53 -10.89 2.16
CA GLU A 301 21.73 -10.17 1.78
C GLU A 301 21.40 -8.76 1.26
N LEU A 302 22.35 -7.83 1.44
CA LEU A 302 22.27 -6.52 0.79
C LEU A 302 22.51 -6.68 -0.71
N SER A 303 21.76 -5.90 -1.50
CA SER A 303 22.05 -5.78 -2.93
C SER A 303 23.27 -4.88 -3.14
N GLU A 304 24.43 -5.43 -3.45
CA GLU A 304 25.66 -4.66 -3.66
C GLU A 304 25.49 -3.58 -4.74
N GLN A 305 24.83 -3.91 -5.86
CA GLN A 305 24.60 -2.99 -6.97
C GLN A 305 23.70 -1.80 -6.62
N LYS A 306 22.84 -1.92 -5.60
CA LYS A 306 21.87 -0.91 -5.22
C LYS A 306 22.12 -0.31 -3.83
N THR A 307 23.10 -0.83 -3.09
CA THR A 307 23.51 -0.26 -1.80
C THR A 307 24.65 0.71 -2.04
N VAL A 308 24.32 2.01 -1.98
CA VAL A 308 25.23 3.09 -2.34
C VAL A 308 25.33 4.11 -1.21
N ILE A 309 26.54 4.57 -0.92
CA ILE A 309 26.80 5.66 0.02
C ILE A 309 27.03 6.95 -0.79
N THR A 310 26.18 7.95 -0.58
CA THR A 310 26.14 9.18 -1.38
C THR A 310 26.14 10.40 -0.46
N PRO A 311 26.89 11.48 -0.80
CA PRO A 311 26.75 12.75 -0.10
C PRO A 311 25.40 13.38 -0.43
N ILE A 312 24.74 13.98 0.57
CA ILE A 312 23.41 14.57 0.41
C ILE A 312 23.36 15.72 -0.62
N GLN A 313 24.51 16.37 -0.89
CA GLN A 313 24.65 17.41 -1.93
C GLN A 313 24.50 16.83 -3.34
N THR A 314 24.97 15.62 -3.57
CA THR A 314 24.73 14.88 -4.84
C THR A 314 23.27 14.45 -4.93
N GLY A 315 22.67 14.08 -3.78
CA GLY A 315 21.29 13.63 -3.65
C GLY A 315 21.10 12.16 -3.97
N PHE A 316 20.00 11.61 -3.49
CA PHE A 316 19.64 10.20 -3.63
C PHE A 316 18.15 10.04 -3.99
N ASN A 317 17.78 8.82 -4.43
CA ASN A 317 16.40 8.51 -4.79
C ASN A 317 15.76 7.57 -3.75
N PHE A 318 14.65 7.99 -3.18
CA PHE A 318 13.87 7.17 -2.25
C PHE A 318 12.38 7.28 -2.56
N LEU A 319 11.68 6.15 -2.65
CA LEU A 319 10.25 6.06 -2.93
C LEU A 319 9.80 6.92 -4.12
N GLY A 320 10.59 6.93 -5.18
CA GLY A 320 10.28 7.70 -6.40
C GLY A 320 10.49 9.20 -6.31
N HIS A 321 11.08 9.70 -5.24
CA HIS A 321 11.51 11.08 -5.07
C HIS A 321 13.03 11.17 -5.07
N THR A 322 13.55 12.31 -5.52
CA THR A 322 14.95 12.70 -5.34
C THR A 322 15.04 13.64 -4.15
N LEU A 323 15.85 13.26 -3.15
CA LEU A 323 16.17 14.10 -1.99
C LEU A 323 17.58 14.66 -2.20
N ARG A 324 17.70 16.00 -2.21
CA ARG A 324 18.97 16.65 -2.45
C ARG A 324 19.07 17.94 -1.67
N LYS A 325 20.25 18.21 -1.12
CA LYS A 325 20.54 19.45 -0.41
C LYS A 325 21.28 20.42 -1.34
N TYR A 326 20.77 21.65 -1.45
CA TYR A 326 21.34 22.76 -2.20
C TYR A 326 21.75 23.83 -1.17
N GLY A 327 23.05 23.94 -0.90
CA GLY A 327 23.51 24.69 0.26
C GLY A 327 22.86 24.14 1.53
N ASP A 328 22.15 24.98 2.26
CA ASP A 328 21.46 24.61 3.49
C ASP A 328 20.01 24.10 3.29
N LYS A 329 19.48 24.15 2.06
CA LYS A 329 18.09 23.84 1.78
C LYS A 329 17.93 22.43 1.21
N LEU A 330 17.23 21.56 1.93
CA LEU A 330 16.85 20.24 1.41
C LEU A 330 15.58 20.35 0.55
N LEU A 331 15.64 19.81 -0.66
CA LEU A 331 14.50 19.67 -1.56
C LEU A 331 14.16 18.20 -1.78
N ILE A 332 12.86 17.89 -1.72
CA ILE A 332 12.29 16.60 -2.09
C ILE A 332 11.48 16.81 -3.36
N THR A 333 11.95 16.29 -4.48
CA THR A 333 11.36 16.50 -5.80
C THR A 333 10.97 15.16 -6.45
N PRO A 334 10.05 15.13 -7.43
CA PRO A 334 9.79 13.92 -8.20
C PRO A 334 11.07 13.45 -8.93
N ALA A 335 11.44 12.18 -8.81
CA ALA A 335 12.61 11.63 -9.49
C ALA A 335 12.45 11.69 -11.01
N LYS A 336 13.50 12.08 -11.72
CA LYS A 336 13.52 12.27 -13.19
C LYS A 336 13.01 11.02 -13.93
N SER A 337 13.41 9.83 -13.49
CA SER A 337 12.97 8.55 -14.05
C SER A 337 11.44 8.37 -13.93
N LYS A 338 10.84 8.76 -12.80
CA LYS A 338 9.38 8.66 -12.59
C LYS A 338 8.60 9.67 -13.42
N VAL A 339 9.15 10.85 -13.64
CA VAL A 339 8.61 11.85 -14.57
C VAL A 339 8.61 11.31 -16.00
N GLN A 340 9.71 10.66 -16.43
CA GLN A 340 9.81 10.08 -17.76
C GLN A 340 8.81 8.93 -17.96
N ILE A 341 8.67 8.03 -16.99
CA ILE A 341 7.66 6.95 -17.01
C ILE A 341 6.25 7.52 -17.19
N LEU A 342 5.90 8.60 -16.50
CA LEU A 342 4.60 9.26 -16.66
C LEU A 342 4.43 9.83 -18.08
N ARG A 343 5.45 10.54 -18.60
CA ARG A 343 5.44 11.06 -19.96
C ARG A 343 5.19 9.98 -21.01
N ASP A 344 5.85 8.84 -20.87
CA ASP A 344 5.69 7.72 -21.79
C ASP A 344 4.30 7.10 -21.69
N LYS A 345 3.75 7.00 -20.48
CA LYS A 345 2.37 6.51 -20.28
C LYS A 345 1.34 7.46 -20.88
N ILE A 346 1.49 8.77 -20.69
CA ILE A 346 0.63 9.80 -21.29
C ILE A 346 0.72 9.72 -22.82
N ARG A 347 1.93 9.63 -23.39
CA ARG A 347 2.15 9.51 -24.84
C ARG A 347 1.39 8.31 -25.41
N ARG A 348 1.57 7.12 -24.81
CA ARG A 348 0.90 5.88 -25.22
C ARG A 348 -0.63 6.00 -25.15
N LEU A 349 -1.18 6.55 -24.06
CA LEU A 349 -2.63 6.75 -23.92
C LEU A 349 -3.20 7.66 -24.99
N ILE A 350 -2.54 8.80 -25.26
CA ILE A 350 -3.01 9.76 -26.29
C ILE A 350 -2.90 9.15 -27.71
N GLN A 351 -1.83 8.44 -28.00
CA GLN A 351 -1.66 7.75 -29.30
C GLN A 351 -2.73 6.67 -29.50
N ALA A 352 -3.00 5.84 -28.49
CA ALA A 352 -4.02 4.80 -28.55
C ALA A 352 -5.46 5.35 -28.64
N ALA A 353 -5.66 6.65 -28.40
CA ALA A 353 -6.95 7.30 -28.40
C ALA A 353 -7.30 8.02 -29.71
N LEU A 354 -6.56 7.82 -30.81
CA LEU A 354 -6.81 8.52 -32.07
C LEU A 354 -8.23 8.34 -32.63
N GLY A 355 -8.81 7.14 -32.50
CA GLY A 355 -10.19 6.86 -32.89
C GLY A 355 -11.24 7.09 -31.78
N ARG A 356 -10.83 7.52 -30.58
CA ARG A 356 -11.75 7.67 -29.44
C ARG A 356 -12.29 9.08 -29.30
N THR A 357 -13.43 9.24 -28.58
CA THR A 357 -13.99 10.55 -28.25
C THR A 357 -13.10 11.30 -27.24
N GLN A 358 -13.19 12.63 -27.26
CA GLN A 358 -12.51 13.51 -26.30
C GLN A 358 -12.85 13.14 -24.84
N ALA A 359 -14.13 12.85 -24.57
CA ALA A 359 -14.59 12.43 -23.23
C ALA A 359 -13.94 11.11 -22.78
N ALA A 360 -13.82 10.14 -23.67
CA ALA A 360 -13.18 8.85 -23.37
C ALA A 360 -11.68 9.03 -23.04
N LEU A 361 -10.98 9.87 -23.79
CA LEU A 361 -9.58 10.23 -23.50
C LEU A 361 -9.42 10.91 -22.15
N LEU A 362 -10.25 11.91 -21.84
CA LEU A 362 -10.21 12.63 -20.55
C LEU A 362 -10.51 11.72 -19.36
N ARG A 363 -11.45 10.76 -19.51
CA ARG A 363 -11.73 9.78 -18.45
C ARG A 363 -10.56 8.87 -18.14
N GLN A 364 -9.63 8.67 -19.08
CA GLN A 364 -8.40 7.89 -18.86
C GLN A 364 -7.25 8.76 -18.34
N LEU A 365 -7.09 9.98 -18.85
CA LEU A 365 -6.01 10.87 -18.45
C LEU A 365 -6.20 11.45 -17.04
N ASN A 366 -7.39 11.95 -16.71
CA ASN A 366 -7.63 12.65 -15.46
C ASN A 366 -7.33 11.81 -14.20
N PRO A 367 -7.72 10.53 -14.10
CA PRO A 367 -7.35 9.71 -12.94
C PRO A 367 -5.83 9.50 -12.83
N LEU A 368 -5.14 9.33 -13.98
CA LEU A 368 -3.69 9.17 -14.02
C LEU A 368 -2.98 10.44 -13.52
N LEU A 369 -3.34 11.62 -14.07
CA LEU A 369 -2.73 12.91 -13.72
C LEU A 369 -2.99 13.27 -12.26
N ARG A 370 -4.25 13.14 -11.80
CA ARG A 370 -4.65 13.41 -10.41
C ARG A 370 -3.96 12.48 -9.43
N GLY A 371 -3.90 11.19 -9.73
CA GLY A 371 -3.23 10.20 -8.89
C GLY A 371 -1.74 10.51 -8.75
N TRP A 372 -1.07 10.89 -9.86
CA TRP A 372 0.34 11.27 -9.85
C TRP A 372 0.58 12.57 -9.08
N ALA A 373 -0.21 13.62 -9.32
CA ALA A 373 -0.11 14.88 -8.60
C ALA A 373 -0.31 14.70 -7.08
N ASN A 374 -1.31 13.93 -6.67
CA ASN A 374 -1.57 13.63 -5.26
C ASN A 374 -0.42 12.86 -4.58
N TYR A 375 0.29 12.00 -5.31
CA TYR A 375 1.45 11.29 -4.78
C TYR A 375 2.63 12.23 -4.49
N TYR A 376 2.86 13.22 -5.35
CA TYR A 376 4.01 14.13 -5.26
C TYR A 376 3.71 15.47 -4.57
N ARG A 377 2.46 15.75 -4.20
CA ARG A 377 2.05 17.04 -3.62
C ARG A 377 2.72 17.41 -2.31
N ASN A 378 3.30 16.44 -1.60
CA ASN A 378 3.98 16.67 -0.33
C ASN A 378 5.46 17.09 -0.48
N GLY A 379 5.93 17.26 -1.70
CA GLY A 379 7.29 17.68 -2.04
C GLY A 379 7.33 18.93 -2.90
N ALA A 380 8.53 19.37 -3.27
CA ALA A 380 8.76 20.53 -4.14
C ALA A 380 8.46 20.17 -5.62
N ALA A 381 7.19 19.88 -5.94
CA ALA A 381 6.75 19.35 -7.23
C ALA A 381 6.15 20.40 -8.19
N LYS A 382 5.89 21.64 -7.76
CA LYS A 382 5.13 22.64 -8.52
C LYS A 382 5.71 22.93 -9.91
N ALA A 383 7.02 23.15 -9.99
CA ALA A 383 7.70 23.37 -11.27
C ALA A 383 7.61 22.14 -12.20
N THR A 384 7.67 20.93 -11.64
CA THR A 384 7.49 19.69 -12.41
C THR A 384 6.05 19.55 -12.91
N PHE A 385 5.07 19.95 -12.11
CA PHE A 385 3.65 19.94 -12.50
C PHE A 385 3.40 20.84 -13.70
N GLY A 386 3.89 22.08 -13.68
CA GLY A 386 3.75 22.99 -14.83
C GLY A 386 4.43 22.46 -16.10
N LYS A 387 5.63 21.89 -16.00
CA LYS A 387 6.31 21.24 -17.14
C LYS A 387 5.53 20.06 -17.71
N LEU A 388 4.85 19.31 -16.85
CA LEU A 388 4.01 18.16 -17.26
C LEU A 388 2.71 18.64 -17.90
N ASP A 389 2.07 19.69 -17.39
CA ASP A 389 0.86 20.26 -17.99
C ASP A 389 1.14 20.79 -19.40
N TYR A 390 2.27 21.47 -19.60
CA TYR A 390 2.71 21.90 -20.92
C TYR A 390 2.99 20.69 -21.85
N TYR A 391 3.62 19.63 -21.33
CA TYR A 391 3.86 18.41 -22.11
C TYR A 391 2.54 17.76 -22.55
N VAL A 392 1.55 17.65 -21.64
CA VAL A 392 0.21 17.10 -21.93
C VAL A 392 -0.48 17.94 -22.99
N TRP A 393 -0.47 19.27 -22.81
CA TRP A 393 -1.06 20.21 -23.77
C TRP A 393 -0.47 20.03 -25.18
N ARG A 394 0.85 19.97 -25.32
CA ARG A 394 1.53 19.72 -26.61
C ARG A 394 1.10 18.40 -27.25
N LYS A 395 0.93 17.34 -26.48
CA LYS A 395 0.49 16.03 -26.97
C LYS A 395 -0.97 16.04 -27.42
N LEU A 396 -1.84 16.71 -26.66
CA LEU A 396 -3.25 16.89 -27.02
C LEU A 396 -3.40 17.80 -28.25
N TRP A 397 -2.62 18.85 -28.37
CA TRP A 397 -2.60 19.69 -29.55
C TRP A 397 -2.28 18.86 -30.81
N ARG A 398 -1.24 18.07 -30.78
CA ARG A 398 -0.89 17.17 -31.89
C ARG A 398 -2.01 16.14 -32.19
N TRP A 399 -2.69 15.66 -31.16
CA TRP A 399 -3.80 14.70 -31.30
C TRP A 399 -4.99 15.34 -32.04
N ILE A 400 -5.40 16.57 -31.70
CA ILE A 400 -6.50 17.26 -32.37
C ILE A 400 -6.13 17.68 -33.80
N SER A 401 -4.89 18.16 -34.02
CA SER A 401 -4.42 18.55 -35.37
C SER A 401 -4.40 17.35 -36.33
N ARG A 402 -4.01 16.17 -35.88
CA ARG A 402 -4.06 14.94 -36.68
C ARG A 402 -5.49 14.49 -37.02
N ARG A 403 -6.45 14.77 -36.13
CA ARG A 403 -7.87 14.45 -36.38
C ARG A 403 -8.54 15.39 -37.36
N HIS A 404 -8.04 16.59 -37.49
CA HIS A 404 -8.63 17.65 -38.30
C HIS A 404 -7.55 18.40 -39.09
N PRO A 405 -6.87 17.72 -40.06
CA PRO A 405 -5.72 18.31 -40.75
C PRO A 405 -6.07 19.54 -41.57
N LYS A 406 -7.31 19.64 -42.04
CA LYS A 406 -7.80 20.76 -42.90
C LYS A 406 -8.46 21.90 -42.08
N LYS A 407 -8.45 21.88 -40.71
CA LYS A 407 -9.10 22.91 -39.89
C LYS A 407 -8.10 23.85 -39.26
N SER A 408 -8.49 25.14 -39.17
CA SER A 408 -7.65 26.21 -38.59
C SER A 408 -7.44 25.99 -37.08
N SER A 409 -6.36 26.55 -36.55
CA SER A 409 -6.05 26.58 -35.12
C SER A 409 -7.17 27.22 -34.29
N ALA A 410 -7.82 28.28 -34.81
CA ALA A 410 -8.94 28.95 -34.17
C ALA A 410 -10.15 28.02 -34.04
N TRP A 411 -10.47 27.26 -35.08
CA TRP A 411 -11.54 26.26 -35.05
C TRP A 411 -11.24 25.15 -34.03
N LEU A 412 -9.98 24.62 -34.00
CA LEU A 412 -9.56 23.59 -33.03
C LEU A 412 -9.68 24.09 -31.59
N LYS A 413 -9.26 25.34 -31.32
CA LYS A 413 -9.42 25.94 -29.99
C LYS A 413 -10.88 26.04 -29.58
N ARG A 414 -11.76 26.57 -30.44
CA ARG A 414 -13.20 26.65 -30.15
C ARG A 414 -13.81 25.29 -29.86
N LYS A 415 -13.50 24.28 -30.68
CA LYS A 415 -14.08 22.94 -30.54
C LYS A 415 -13.62 22.18 -29.28
N TYR A 416 -12.35 22.30 -28.89
CA TYR A 416 -11.73 21.43 -27.88
C TYR A 416 -11.41 22.11 -26.57
N PHE A 417 -11.42 23.45 -26.49
CA PHE A 417 -10.96 24.22 -25.33
C PHE A 417 -11.98 25.22 -24.77
N SER A 418 -13.22 25.24 -25.25
CA SER A 418 -14.21 26.26 -24.85
C SER A 418 -15.29 25.75 -23.91
N ALA A 419 -15.45 24.46 -23.70
CA ALA A 419 -16.59 23.89 -23.00
C ALA A 419 -16.62 24.20 -21.49
N ALA A 420 -15.47 24.53 -20.87
CA ALA A 420 -15.36 24.79 -19.44
C ALA A 420 -15.59 26.26 -19.03
N GLY A 421 -15.84 27.16 -19.99
CA GLY A 421 -15.95 28.60 -19.71
C GLY A 421 -14.61 29.29 -19.46
N GLU A 422 -13.56 28.56 -19.09
CA GLU A 422 -12.19 29.07 -18.98
C GLU A 422 -11.47 28.92 -20.32
N GLN A 423 -10.98 30.02 -20.86
CA GLN A 423 -10.22 30.00 -22.11
C GLN A 423 -8.95 29.15 -21.93
N GLY A 424 -8.76 28.17 -22.83
CA GLY A 424 -7.53 27.41 -22.91
C GLY A 424 -7.50 26.06 -22.20
N VAL A 425 -8.58 25.62 -21.54
CA VAL A 425 -8.64 24.30 -20.91
C VAL A 425 -9.25 23.28 -21.87
N PHE A 426 -8.54 22.18 -22.12
CA PHE A 426 -9.04 21.07 -22.93
C PHE A 426 -10.24 20.40 -22.26
N SER A 427 -11.45 20.59 -22.83
CA SER A 427 -12.70 20.24 -22.15
C SER A 427 -13.81 19.88 -23.13
N VAL A 428 -14.77 19.05 -22.67
CA VAL A 428 -15.92 18.64 -23.46
C VAL A 428 -17.18 18.65 -22.61
N ARG A 429 -18.28 19.12 -23.20
CA ARG A 429 -19.62 19.01 -22.64
C ARG A 429 -20.20 17.64 -23.00
N TYR A 430 -20.80 16.94 -22.03
CA TYR A 430 -21.41 15.64 -22.23
C TYR A 430 -22.70 15.52 -21.40
N HIS A 431 -23.62 14.68 -21.85
CA HIS A 431 -24.84 14.38 -21.11
C HIS A 431 -24.67 13.10 -20.29
N THR A 432 -25.14 13.12 -19.05
CA THR A 432 -25.21 11.94 -18.18
C THR A 432 -26.38 11.05 -18.60
N GLN A 433 -26.42 9.80 -18.11
CA GLN A 433 -27.58 8.92 -18.33
C GLN A 433 -28.92 9.51 -17.84
N LYS A 434 -28.88 10.49 -16.91
CA LYS A 434 -30.03 11.23 -16.39
C LYS A 434 -30.34 12.52 -17.18
N GLY A 435 -29.76 12.71 -18.38
CA GLY A 435 -29.98 13.87 -19.24
C GLY A 435 -29.27 15.17 -18.80
N GLN A 436 -28.56 15.18 -17.66
CA GLN A 436 -27.90 16.37 -17.16
C GLN A 436 -26.66 16.71 -18.00
N SER A 437 -26.53 17.97 -18.45
CA SER A 437 -25.32 18.48 -19.11
C SER A 437 -24.22 18.68 -18.07
N ARG A 438 -23.06 18.11 -18.32
CA ARG A 438 -21.84 18.26 -17.49
C ARG A 438 -20.63 18.54 -18.35
N VAL A 439 -19.66 19.28 -17.79
CA VAL A 439 -18.38 19.53 -18.42
C VAL A 439 -17.30 18.62 -17.83
N LEU A 440 -16.55 17.98 -18.69
CA LEU A 440 -15.36 17.21 -18.33
C LEU A 440 -14.13 17.95 -18.84
N ALA A 441 -13.35 18.55 -17.93
CA ALA A 441 -12.13 19.27 -18.22
C ALA A 441 -10.90 18.44 -17.90
N LEU A 442 -9.80 18.72 -18.59
CA LEU A 442 -8.49 18.14 -18.31
C LEU A 442 -8.02 18.58 -16.92
N TYR A 443 -7.59 17.61 -16.12
CA TYR A 443 -6.97 17.89 -14.83
C TYR A 443 -5.59 18.53 -15.03
N GLN A 444 -5.42 19.74 -14.51
CA GLN A 444 -4.14 20.44 -14.49
C GLN A 444 -3.36 20.07 -13.23
N LEU A 445 -2.17 19.48 -13.39
CA LEU A 445 -1.34 19.11 -12.24
C LEU A 445 -0.93 20.35 -11.43
N ALA A 446 -0.65 21.48 -12.10
CA ALA A 446 -0.28 22.73 -11.49
C ALA A 446 -1.38 23.33 -10.58
N SER A 447 -2.65 22.95 -10.73
CA SER A 447 -3.72 23.33 -9.81
C SER A 447 -3.65 22.62 -8.45
N THR A 448 -2.86 21.55 -8.34
CA THR A 448 -2.69 20.81 -7.08
C THR A 448 -1.96 21.64 -6.06
N THR A 449 -2.57 21.85 -4.89
CA THR A 449 -1.93 22.52 -3.77
C THR A 449 -0.78 21.67 -3.22
N ILE A 450 0.38 22.27 -3.02
CA ILE A 450 1.51 21.66 -2.33
C ILE A 450 1.28 21.81 -0.82
N GLU A 451 1.32 20.69 -0.11
CA GLU A 451 1.04 20.65 1.33
C GLU A 451 2.10 19.82 2.05
N ARG A 452 2.57 20.35 3.18
CA ARG A 452 3.46 19.59 4.04
C ARG A 452 2.71 18.42 4.69
N HIS A 453 3.29 17.23 4.64
CA HIS A 453 2.70 16.05 5.25
C HIS A 453 2.89 16.04 6.78
N LEU A 454 1.83 15.75 7.51
CA LEU A 454 1.92 15.49 8.95
C LEU A 454 2.32 14.02 9.19
N LYS A 455 3.60 13.82 9.53
CA LYS A 455 4.14 12.48 9.79
C LYS A 455 3.42 11.80 10.96
N VAL A 456 3.16 10.50 10.82
CA VAL A 456 2.66 9.69 11.92
C VAL A 456 3.63 9.70 13.11
N ARG A 457 3.12 9.76 14.35
CA ARG A 457 3.94 9.61 15.55
C ARG A 457 4.55 8.21 15.58
N GLY A 458 5.86 8.09 15.84
CA GLY A 458 6.57 6.80 15.81
C GLY A 458 6.03 5.78 16.82
N THR A 459 5.49 6.27 17.94
CA THR A 459 4.88 5.45 19.00
C THR A 459 3.40 5.16 18.77
N ALA A 460 2.75 5.79 17.77
CA ALA A 460 1.33 5.59 17.54
C ALA A 460 1.07 4.19 16.99
N ASN A 461 0.29 3.43 17.74
CA ASN A 461 -0.15 2.08 17.36
C ASN A 461 -1.66 2.12 17.08
N PRO A 462 -2.13 1.77 15.86
CA PRO A 462 -3.55 1.76 15.57
C PRO A 462 -4.35 0.79 16.44
N TYR A 463 -3.73 -0.25 17.00
CA TYR A 463 -4.37 -1.20 17.89
C TYR A 463 -4.36 -0.79 19.37
N ASP A 464 -3.82 0.38 19.71
CA ASP A 464 -3.88 0.94 21.05
C ASP A 464 -5.06 1.93 21.14
N PRO A 465 -6.03 1.72 22.05
CA PRO A 465 -7.20 2.59 22.20
C PRO A 465 -6.87 4.06 22.38
N ARG A 466 -5.76 4.36 23.05
CA ARG A 466 -5.28 5.73 23.32
C ARG A 466 -5.04 6.54 22.03
N TYR A 467 -4.73 5.86 20.92
CA TYR A 467 -4.48 6.49 19.63
C TYR A 467 -5.71 6.50 18.70
N THR A 468 -6.87 5.97 19.12
CA THR A 468 -8.09 5.97 18.30
C THR A 468 -8.50 7.38 17.85
N PRO A 469 -8.58 8.40 18.74
CA PRO A 469 -8.89 9.77 18.31
C PRO A 469 -7.84 10.36 17.37
N TYR A 470 -6.57 10.08 17.63
CA TYR A 470 -5.46 10.51 16.78
C TYR A 470 -5.57 9.99 15.35
N PHE A 471 -5.84 8.71 15.16
CA PHE A 471 -6.00 8.13 13.84
C PHE A 471 -7.28 8.61 13.15
N ALA A 472 -8.38 8.82 13.88
CA ALA A 472 -9.61 9.39 13.34
C ALA A 472 -9.37 10.80 12.78
N GLN A 473 -8.71 11.69 13.54
CA GLN A 473 -8.33 13.03 13.07
C GLN A 473 -7.40 12.97 11.86
N ARG A 474 -6.42 12.06 11.86
CA ARG A 474 -5.50 11.87 10.75
C ARG A 474 -6.21 11.40 9.48
N HIS A 475 -7.20 10.53 9.57
CA HIS A 475 -8.03 10.11 8.44
C HIS A 475 -8.88 11.26 7.89
N CYS A 476 -9.51 12.06 8.74
CA CYS A 476 -10.24 13.25 8.35
C CYS A 476 -9.35 14.26 7.62
N PHE A 477 -8.12 14.47 8.11
CA PHE A 477 -7.14 15.34 7.47
C PHE A 477 -6.72 14.80 6.10
N ALA A 478 -6.41 13.51 6.00
CA ALA A 478 -6.08 12.85 4.74
C ALA A 478 -7.25 12.86 3.72
N TRP A 479 -8.50 12.84 4.20
CA TRP A 479 -9.71 12.96 3.38
C TRP A 479 -9.89 14.38 2.83
N ARG A 480 -9.69 15.41 3.65
CA ARG A 480 -9.70 16.82 3.23
C ARG A 480 -8.64 17.09 2.15
N ILE A 481 -7.44 16.52 2.31
CA ILE A 481 -6.33 16.65 1.37
C ILE A 481 -6.61 15.95 0.03
N ARG A 482 -7.32 14.80 0.01
CA ARG A 482 -7.60 14.05 -1.23
C ARG A 482 -8.64 14.69 -2.13
N GLY A 483 -9.16 15.86 -1.78
CA GLY A 483 -10.17 16.56 -2.55
C GLY A 483 -11.41 15.69 -2.67
N ALA A 484 -12.29 15.75 -1.70
CA ALA A 484 -13.59 15.10 -1.76
C ALA A 484 -14.35 15.57 -3.00
N SER A 485 -14.34 14.79 -4.07
CA SER A 485 -15.43 14.83 -5.01
C SER A 485 -16.66 14.43 -4.19
N ARG A 486 -17.60 15.37 -4.05
CA ARG A 486 -18.80 15.33 -3.23
C ARG A 486 -19.59 14.02 -3.45
N HIS A 487 -19.33 13.02 -2.61
CA HIS A 487 -20.25 11.97 -2.25
C HIS A 487 -20.09 11.75 -0.75
N THR A 488 -20.73 12.59 0.03
CA THR A 488 -21.04 12.35 1.44
C THR A 488 -21.95 11.12 1.51
N PRO A 489 -21.58 10.07 2.27
CA PRO A 489 -22.60 9.15 2.72
C PRO A 489 -23.54 9.95 3.67
N ARG A 490 -24.81 10.06 3.32
CA ARG A 490 -25.84 10.51 4.25
C ARG A 490 -25.81 9.57 5.46
N GLY A 491 -25.55 10.10 6.65
CA GLY A 491 -25.71 9.38 7.92
C GLY A 491 -24.46 9.30 8.81
N ALA A 492 -23.77 10.41 9.07
CA ALA A 492 -22.97 10.56 10.27
C ALA A 492 -23.48 11.79 11.02
N ALA A 493 -24.20 11.52 12.09
CA ALA A 493 -24.63 12.55 13.03
C ALA A 493 -23.38 13.23 13.61
N THR A 494 -23.37 14.55 13.61
CA THR A 494 -22.46 15.39 14.38
C THR A 494 -22.70 15.13 15.86
N PRO A 495 -21.65 14.84 16.67
CA PRO A 495 -21.77 14.94 18.12
C PRO A 495 -21.69 16.41 18.54
N PRO A 496 -22.28 16.74 19.71
CA PRO A 496 -22.41 18.09 20.24
C PRO A 496 -21.09 18.77 20.54
#